data_513274e9e14e557de7d925cc0deb7e1f
#
_entry.id   513274e9e14e557de7d925cc0deb7e1f
#
_cell.length_a   1.000
_cell.length_b   1.000
_cell.length_c   1.000
_cell.angle_alpha   90.00
_cell.angle_beta   90.00
_cell.angle_gamma   90.00
#
_symmetry.space_group_name_H-M   'P 1'
#
loop_
_entity.id
_entity.type
_entity.pdbx_description
1 polymer ?
#
loop_
_entity_poly.entity_id
_entity_poly.type
_entity_poly.pdbx_seq_one_letter_code
_entity_poly.pdbx_strand_id
1 'polypeptide(L)'
;MRINMKKAEFLALLVLVIGVVCACGNTYAEEHTTEMSAETSGNIGNDSKIRESFAGESAADAQIDFDALREINSDIFAWIYIPDTAIDCPVLQSEQSDTFYEDHNAYGEEDDTGAVYIELANLTSMCDFNTVLHGKTGADEDGLFADLYRFANPEFFDDHEYVYLYLNGNVLTYEIFAAYERENTSLIRTYDFTYLSGCRQFLSDLYGTRGMAMNLRDEWENVNEYHYVITLTTQKEENAESQFVVVAVLIQDTAGTINRVVTE
;
A
#
# COMPACT_ATOMS: atom_id res chain seq x y z
N MET A 1 57.62 -3.24 19.67
CA MET A 1 57.70 -4.65 19.20
C MET A 1 56.53 -4.82 18.27
N ARG A 2 56.67 -4.45 16.99
CA ARG A 2 56.89 -5.29 15.81
C ARG A 2 56.03 -6.57 15.87
N ILE A 3 55.14 -6.82 14.92
CA ILE A 3 55.30 -7.24 13.52
C ILE A 3 53.92 -7.14 12.85
N ASN A 4 53.68 -6.34 11.82
CA ASN A 4 53.80 -6.54 10.37
C ASN A 4 53.01 -7.74 9.78
N MET A 5 51.98 -7.34 9.02
CA MET A 5 51.76 -7.50 7.58
C MET A 5 51.72 -8.92 6.99
N LYS A 6 50.70 -9.19 6.19
CA LYS A 6 50.92 -9.41 4.73
C LYS A 6 49.61 -9.31 3.94
N LYS A 7 49.63 -8.38 2.99
CA LYS A 7 48.79 -8.37 1.79
C LYS A 7 49.13 -9.61 0.94
N ALA A 8 48.13 -10.22 0.36
CA ALA A 8 48.29 -11.10 -0.79
C ALA A 8 47.38 -10.63 -1.90
N GLU A 9 47.97 -10.02 -2.90
CA GLU A 9 47.45 -9.75 -4.22
C GLU A 9 47.19 -11.09 -4.93
N PHE A 10 46.05 -11.25 -5.59
CA PHE A 10 45.88 -12.28 -6.60
C PHE A 10 45.63 -11.65 -7.95
N LEU A 11 46.59 -11.91 -8.80
CA LEU A 11 46.84 -11.46 -10.14
C LEU A 11 45.78 -11.95 -11.11
N ALA A 12 45.33 -11.04 -11.98
CA ALA A 12 44.49 -11.31 -13.13
C ALA A 12 45.22 -12.22 -14.15
N LEU A 13 44.54 -13.23 -14.65
CA LEU A 13 44.99 -13.93 -15.85
C LEU A 13 43.99 -13.69 -16.98
N LEU A 14 44.37 -12.78 -17.86
CA LEU A 14 43.74 -12.50 -19.14
C LEU A 14 44.17 -13.57 -20.14
N VAL A 15 43.25 -14.40 -20.61
CA VAL A 15 43.51 -15.24 -21.78
C VAL A 15 42.70 -14.76 -22.96
N LEU A 16 43.39 -14.11 -23.86
CA LEU A 16 42.91 -13.70 -25.18
C LEU A 16 43.02 -14.90 -26.14
N VAL A 17 41.92 -15.38 -26.67
CA VAL A 17 41.98 -16.27 -27.83
C VAL A 17 41.23 -15.62 -28.98
N ILE A 18 42.01 -15.21 -29.97
CA ILE A 18 41.58 -14.79 -31.31
C ILE A 18 41.50 -16.05 -32.16
N GLY A 19 40.40 -16.22 -32.89
CA GLY A 19 40.37 -17.33 -33.85
C GLY A 19 39.09 -17.42 -34.67
N VAL A 20 39.02 -16.62 -35.71
CA VAL A 20 38.57 -16.98 -37.11
C VAL A 20 37.16 -17.42 -37.34
N VAL A 21 36.47 -16.59 -38.11
CA VAL A 21 35.25 -16.77 -38.85
C VAL A 21 35.33 -17.98 -39.81
N CYS A 22 34.28 -18.84 -39.82
CA CYS A 22 33.81 -19.46 -41.04
C CYS A 22 32.34 -19.75 -40.93
N ALA A 23 31.61 -19.33 -41.95
CA ALA A 23 30.16 -19.45 -42.08
C ALA A 23 29.74 -20.87 -42.49
N CYS A 24 28.55 -21.27 -42.10
CA CYS A 24 27.50 -21.95 -42.83
C CYS A 24 26.77 -22.97 -41.96
N GLY A 25 25.43 -22.85 -41.92
CA GLY A 25 24.51 -24.02 -41.89
C GLY A 25 23.81 -24.30 -40.58
N ASN A 26 22.55 -23.91 -40.58
CA ASN A 26 21.39 -24.43 -39.83
C ASN A 26 21.58 -25.72 -39.03
N THR A 27 21.16 -25.76 -37.78
CA THR A 27 19.97 -26.52 -37.28
C THR A 27 19.86 -26.38 -35.73
N TYR A 28 18.62 -26.39 -35.30
CA TYR A 28 18.10 -26.33 -33.95
C TYR A 28 18.78 -27.25 -32.92
N ALA A 29 19.06 -26.74 -31.72
CA ALA A 29 18.96 -27.46 -30.46
C ALA A 29 18.73 -26.44 -29.34
N GLU A 30 17.55 -26.48 -28.75
CA GLU A 30 17.23 -25.84 -27.48
C GLU A 30 18.02 -26.53 -26.35
N GLU A 31 18.93 -25.85 -25.71
CA GLU A 31 19.43 -26.25 -24.40
C GLU A 31 18.76 -25.38 -23.33
N HIS A 32 17.84 -26.03 -22.61
CA HIS A 32 17.34 -25.53 -21.31
C HIS A 32 18.48 -25.44 -20.31
N THR A 33 18.99 -24.27 -20.08
CA THR A 33 19.74 -23.95 -18.86
C THR A 33 18.76 -23.40 -17.84
N THR A 34 18.37 -24.25 -16.90
CA THR A 34 17.66 -23.85 -15.68
C THR A 34 18.66 -23.15 -14.78
N GLU A 35 18.70 -21.83 -14.81
CA GLU A 35 19.30 -21.04 -13.74
C GLU A 35 18.26 -20.92 -12.62
N MET A 36 18.50 -21.62 -11.51
CA MET A 36 17.84 -21.37 -10.24
C MET A 36 18.34 -20.01 -9.73
N SER A 37 17.61 -18.96 -9.99
CA SER A 37 17.74 -17.71 -9.25
C SER A 37 17.05 -17.86 -7.90
N ALA A 38 17.77 -17.53 -6.84
CA ALA A 38 17.24 -17.44 -5.49
C ALA A 38 16.04 -16.47 -5.49
N GLU A 39 14.88 -17.00 -5.11
CA GLU A 39 13.68 -16.20 -4.91
C GLU A 39 13.89 -15.34 -3.66
N THR A 40 14.09 -14.06 -3.88
CA THR A 40 13.97 -13.04 -2.86
C THR A 40 12.48 -12.90 -2.56
N SER A 41 12.09 -13.03 -1.30
CA SER A 41 10.75 -12.79 -0.79
C SER A 41 10.24 -11.45 -1.36
N GLY A 42 9.33 -11.53 -2.33
CA GLY A 42 8.90 -10.35 -3.09
C GLY A 42 7.71 -9.68 -2.40
N ASN A 43 7.84 -8.41 -2.17
CA ASN A 43 6.73 -7.49 -1.91
C ASN A 43 5.65 -7.68 -2.99
N ILE A 44 4.39 -7.92 -2.61
CA ILE A 44 3.29 -8.29 -3.51
C ILE A 44 2.95 -7.17 -4.51
N GLY A 45 3.17 -5.90 -4.15
CA GLY A 45 3.11 -4.79 -5.10
C GLY A 45 4.10 -4.97 -6.27
N ASN A 46 5.09 -5.85 -6.14
CA ASN A 46 6.08 -6.21 -7.16
C ASN A 46 5.86 -7.61 -7.77
N ASP A 47 4.81 -8.34 -7.37
CA ASP A 47 4.57 -9.67 -7.93
C ASP A 47 4.14 -9.58 -9.40
N SER A 48 4.88 -10.31 -10.24
CA SER A 48 4.70 -10.27 -11.70
C SER A 48 3.30 -10.68 -12.16
N LYS A 49 2.62 -11.61 -11.47
CA LYS A 49 1.30 -12.08 -11.86
C LYS A 49 0.20 -11.07 -11.59
N ILE A 50 0.26 -10.38 -10.45
CA ILE A 50 -0.67 -9.30 -10.14
C ILE A 50 -0.39 -8.09 -11.03
N ARG A 51 0.89 -7.79 -11.33
CA ARG A 51 1.29 -6.73 -12.27
C ARG A 51 1.02 -7.04 -13.73
N GLU A 52 1.01 -8.31 -14.16
CA GLU A 52 0.64 -8.69 -15.53
C GLU A 52 -0.84 -8.38 -15.85
N SER A 53 -1.70 -8.25 -14.84
CA SER A 53 -3.06 -7.71 -14.99
C SER A 53 -3.07 -6.18 -15.25
N PHE A 54 -1.92 -5.50 -15.06
CA PHE A 54 -1.70 -4.12 -15.47
C PHE A 54 -0.86 -4.09 -16.74
N ALA A 55 -1.41 -3.67 -17.84
CA ALA A 55 -0.71 -3.55 -19.13
C ALA A 55 0.31 -2.40 -19.13
N GLY A 56 1.34 -2.45 -18.26
CA GLY A 56 2.59 -1.68 -18.40
C GLY A 56 2.55 -0.17 -18.22
N GLU A 57 1.44 0.42 -17.78
CA GLU A 57 1.29 1.85 -17.52
C GLU A 57 0.94 2.08 -16.03
N SER A 58 1.17 3.27 -15.49
CA SER A 58 0.82 3.58 -14.11
C SER A 58 -0.66 3.31 -13.83
N ALA A 59 -1.02 2.93 -12.61
CA ALA A 59 -2.41 2.65 -12.23
C ALA A 59 -3.40 3.80 -12.58
N ALA A 60 -2.90 5.03 -12.73
CA ALA A 60 -3.70 6.18 -13.18
C ALA A 60 -4.30 6.02 -14.58
N ASP A 61 -3.67 5.21 -15.46
CA ASP A 61 -4.07 5.03 -16.86
C ASP A 61 -4.45 3.56 -17.19
N ALA A 62 -4.23 2.63 -16.27
CA ALA A 62 -4.49 1.21 -16.49
C ALA A 62 -5.92 0.81 -16.10
N GLN A 63 -6.57 0.05 -16.96
CA GLN A 63 -7.83 -0.60 -16.60
C GLN A 63 -7.52 -1.86 -15.78
N ILE A 64 -7.76 -1.80 -14.46
CA ILE A 64 -7.58 -2.94 -13.55
C ILE A 64 -8.60 -4.03 -13.88
N ASP A 65 -8.13 -5.23 -14.17
CA ASP A 65 -8.98 -6.40 -14.41
C ASP A 65 -9.36 -7.06 -13.07
N PHE A 66 -10.44 -6.56 -12.45
CA PHE A 66 -10.94 -7.11 -11.19
C PHE A 66 -11.46 -8.55 -11.31
N ASP A 67 -11.87 -8.98 -12.49
CA ASP A 67 -12.31 -10.35 -12.67
C ASP A 67 -11.10 -11.31 -12.61
N ALA A 68 -10.00 -10.95 -13.26
CA ALA A 68 -8.74 -11.69 -13.16
C ALA A 68 -8.16 -11.66 -11.72
N LEU A 69 -8.23 -10.52 -11.02
CA LEU A 69 -7.78 -10.43 -9.63
C LEU A 69 -8.60 -11.32 -8.68
N ARG A 70 -9.92 -11.39 -8.86
CA ARG A 70 -10.81 -12.23 -8.06
C ARG A 70 -10.66 -13.73 -8.37
N GLU A 71 -10.17 -14.10 -9.54
CA GLU A 71 -9.76 -15.49 -9.82
C GLU A 71 -8.54 -15.90 -8.99
N ILE A 72 -7.65 -14.94 -8.66
CA ILE A 72 -6.50 -15.16 -7.79
C ILE A 72 -6.95 -15.24 -6.33
N ASN A 73 -7.70 -14.22 -5.86
CA ASN A 73 -8.27 -14.16 -4.52
C ASN A 73 -9.59 -13.38 -4.53
N SER A 74 -10.68 -14.05 -4.17
CA SER A 74 -12.04 -13.47 -4.15
C SER A 74 -12.20 -12.32 -3.14
N ASP A 75 -11.31 -12.21 -2.16
CA ASP A 75 -11.31 -11.18 -1.14
C ASP A 75 -10.83 -9.82 -1.68
N ILE A 76 -10.21 -9.79 -2.87
CA ILE A 76 -9.79 -8.55 -3.52
C ILE A 76 -11.02 -7.80 -4.04
N PHE A 77 -11.27 -6.61 -3.48
CA PHE A 77 -12.41 -5.79 -3.87
C PHE A 77 -12.01 -4.43 -4.46
N ALA A 78 -10.81 -3.94 -4.14
CA ALA A 78 -10.29 -2.65 -4.58
C ALA A 78 -8.79 -2.73 -4.87
N TRP A 79 -8.27 -1.63 -5.43
CA TRP A 79 -6.83 -1.39 -5.60
C TRP A 79 -6.51 0.02 -5.14
N ILE A 80 -5.47 0.18 -4.32
CA ILE A 80 -4.99 1.48 -3.86
C ILE A 80 -3.74 1.89 -4.63
N TYR A 81 -3.69 3.17 -5.01
CA TYR A 81 -2.52 3.80 -5.60
C TYR A 81 -2.27 5.18 -5.00
N ILE A 82 -1.03 5.44 -4.58
CA ILE A 82 -0.58 6.76 -4.14
C ILE A 82 0.63 7.14 -5.00
N PRO A 83 0.55 8.22 -5.79
CA PRO A 83 1.65 8.66 -6.66
C PRO A 83 2.97 8.86 -5.90
N ASP A 84 4.09 8.56 -6.57
CA ASP A 84 5.46 8.73 -6.06
C ASP A 84 5.76 7.95 -4.77
N THR A 85 4.94 6.91 -4.47
CA THR A 85 5.16 5.95 -3.39
C THR A 85 5.19 4.52 -3.93
N ALA A 86 5.61 3.56 -3.09
CA ALA A 86 5.51 2.14 -3.39
C ALA A 86 4.08 1.58 -3.16
N ILE A 87 3.12 2.41 -2.75
CA ILE A 87 1.74 2.00 -2.49
C ILE A 87 0.98 1.92 -3.82
N ASP A 88 0.97 0.72 -4.39
CA ASP A 88 0.31 0.36 -5.65
C ASP A 88 -0.04 -1.13 -5.58
N CYS A 89 -1.16 -1.46 -4.89
CA CYS A 89 -1.46 -2.83 -4.50
C CYS A 89 -2.97 -3.09 -4.30
N PRO A 90 -3.40 -4.38 -4.30
CA PRO A 90 -4.77 -4.75 -4.03
C PRO A 90 -5.18 -4.44 -2.58
N VAL A 91 -6.47 -4.18 -2.38
CA VAL A 91 -7.12 -4.05 -1.07
C VAL A 91 -8.11 -5.20 -0.89
N LEU A 92 -8.02 -5.85 0.28
CA LEU A 92 -8.74 -7.07 0.57
C LEU A 92 -9.67 -6.93 1.78
N GLN A 93 -10.67 -7.81 1.85
CA GLN A 93 -11.48 -7.99 3.06
C GLN A 93 -11.74 -9.48 3.26
N SER A 94 -11.32 -10.04 4.40
CA SER A 94 -11.51 -11.46 4.70
C SER A 94 -12.75 -11.70 5.53
N GLU A 95 -13.57 -12.68 5.13
CA GLU A 95 -14.69 -13.17 5.96
C GLU A 95 -14.22 -14.08 7.11
N GLN A 96 -12.94 -14.49 7.12
CA GLN A 96 -12.41 -15.41 8.13
C GLN A 96 -12.08 -14.70 9.45
N SER A 97 -11.42 -13.52 9.35
CA SER A 97 -10.99 -12.71 10.50
C SER A 97 -10.68 -11.29 10.06
N ASP A 98 -10.95 -10.30 10.94
CA ASP A 98 -10.58 -8.90 10.74
C ASP A 98 -9.06 -8.70 10.56
N THR A 99 -8.25 -9.63 11.06
CA THR A 99 -6.77 -9.55 11.04
C THR A 99 -6.12 -10.62 10.16
N PHE A 100 -6.89 -11.30 9.30
CA PHE A 100 -6.36 -12.38 8.46
C PHE A 100 -5.17 -11.91 7.60
N TYR A 101 -5.27 -10.72 7.02
CA TYR A 101 -4.24 -10.16 6.16
C TYR A 101 -3.11 -9.42 6.90
N GLU A 102 -3.04 -9.52 8.22
CA GLU A 102 -1.85 -9.08 8.97
C GLU A 102 -0.64 -10.00 8.71
N ASP A 103 -0.90 -11.29 8.49
CA ASP A 103 0.13 -12.32 8.29
C ASP A 103 -0.13 -13.21 7.08
N HIS A 104 -0.97 -12.74 6.14
CA HIS A 104 -1.23 -13.39 4.86
C HIS A 104 -1.16 -12.37 3.73
N ASN A 105 -0.51 -12.78 2.64
CA ASN A 105 -0.39 -11.94 1.44
C ASN A 105 -1.69 -11.93 0.59
N ALA A 106 -1.68 -11.18 -0.51
CA ALA A 106 -2.85 -11.06 -1.38
C ALA A 106 -3.23 -12.38 -2.11
N TYR A 107 -2.41 -13.42 -2.05
CA TYR A 107 -2.76 -14.77 -2.51
C TYR A 107 -3.43 -15.61 -1.41
N GLY A 108 -3.52 -15.10 -0.16
CA GLY A 108 -3.99 -15.84 1.00
C GLY A 108 -2.96 -16.82 1.56
N GLU A 109 -1.69 -16.65 1.24
CA GLU A 109 -0.57 -17.43 1.75
C GLU A 109 0.03 -16.74 2.98
N GLU A 110 0.57 -17.52 3.95
CA GLU A 110 1.28 -16.95 5.10
C GLU A 110 2.47 -16.11 4.65
N ASP A 111 2.53 -14.86 5.10
CA ASP A 111 3.57 -13.90 4.75
C ASP A 111 3.64 -12.80 5.82
N ASP A 112 4.80 -12.60 6.42
CA ASP A 112 5.00 -11.62 7.50
C ASP A 112 4.75 -10.16 7.05
N THR A 113 4.82 -9.88 5.74
CA THR A 113 4.53 -8.54 5.19
C THR A 113 3.03 -8.24 5.14
N GLY A 114 2.19 -9.27 5.17
CA GLY A 114 0.73 -9.18 5.09
C GLY A 114 0.23 -8.62 3.75
N ALA A 115 -0.97 -8.07 3.77
CA ALA A 115 -1.57 -7.35 2.64
C ALA A 115 -2.25 -6.07 3.12
N VAL A 116 -2.69 -5.21 2.18
CA VAL A 116 -3.56 -4.06 2.53
C VAL A 116 -5.00 -4.55 2.63
N TYR A 117 -5.66 -4.25 3.73
CA TYR A 117 -6.99 -4.78 4.01
C TYR A 117 -7.86 -3.80 4.80
N ILE A 118 -9.17 -4.09 4.83
CA ILE A 118 -10.16 -3.46 5.72
C ILE A 118 -10.80 -4.51 6.63
N GLU A 119 -11.23 -4.09 7.85
CA GLU A 119 -12.00 -4.94 8.76
C GLU A 119 -13.44 -5.16 8.25
N LEU A 120 -14.12 -6.24 8.69
CA LEU A 120 -15.52 -6.54 8.32
C LEU A 120 -16.52 -5.47 8.74
N ALA A 121 -16.15 -4.60 9.67
CA ALA A 121 -16.96 -3.47 10.08
C ALA A 121 -17.08 -2.38 9.00
N ASN A 122 -16.15 -2.35 8.03
CA ASN A 122 -16.23 -1.48 6.87
C ASN A 122 -16.87 -2.20 5.66
N LEU A 123 -17.52 -1.42 4.80
CA LEU A 123 -18.15 -1.91 3.59
C LEU A 123 -17.20 -1.85 2.40
N THR A 124 -17.10 -2.94 1.63
CA THR A 124 -16.34 -2.97 0.37
C THR A 124 -16.87 -2.00 -0.68
N SER A 125 -18.10 -1.48 -0.50
CA SER A 125 -18.68 -0.43 -1.34
C SER A 125 -18.12 0.97 -1.06
N MET A 126 -17.27 1.15 -0.05
CA MET A 126 -16.70 2.43 0.39
C MET A 126 -17.77 3.48 0.82
N CYS A 127 -18.95 3.03 1.22
CA CYS A 127 -20.06 3.90 1.61
C CYS A 127 -20.09 4.25 3.11
N ASP A 128 -19.05 3.92 3.86
CA ASP A 128 -18.89 4.33 5.26
C ASP A 128 -18.45 5.80 5.37
N PHE A 129 -18.66 6.38 6.56
CA PHE A 129 -18.05 7.68 6.85
C PHE A 129 -16.52 7.60 6.82
N ASN A 130 -15.97 6.57 7.47
CA ASN A 130 -14.53 6.33 7.49
C ASN A 130 -14.23 4.86 7.19
N THR A 131 -13.62 4.60 6.05
CA THR A 131 -13.07 3.29 5.75
C THR A 131 -11.61 3.25 6.17
N VAL A 132 -11.28 2.34 7.08
CA VAL A 132 -9.92 2.21 7.63
C VAL A 132 -9.17 1.12 6.87
N LEU A 133 -8.11 1.52 6.17
CA LEU A 133 -7.23 0.62 5.45
C LEU A 133 -5.98 0.36 6.30
N HIS A 134 -5.70 -0.90 6.54
CA HIS A 134 -4.55 -1.37 7.31
C HIS A 134 -3.46 -1.89 6.38
N GLY A 135 -2.21 -1.63 6.70
CA GLY A 135 -1.06 -2.19 6.02
C GLY A 135 0.18 -2.10 6.91
N LYS A 136 1.06 -3.08 6.80
CA LYS A 136 2.27 -3.12 7.63
C LYS A 136 3.39 -2.25 7.10
N THR A 137 4.23 -1.80 8.05
CA THR A 137 5.60 -1.36 7.80
C THR A 137 6.52 -2.44 8.35
N GLY A 138 7.28 -3.10 7.49
CA GLY A 138 8.25 -4.12 7.89
C GLY A 138 9.42 -3.54 8.72
N ALA A 139 10.19 -4.42 9.36
CA ALA A 139 11.33 -4.03 10.21
C ALA A 139 12.38 -3.22 9.46
N ASP A 140 12.56 -3.46 8.17
CA ASP A 140 13.50 -2.74 7.28
C ASP A 140 12.84 -1.54 6.56
N GLU A 141 11.65 -1.10 7.00
CA GLU A 141 10.84 -0.05 6.37
C GLU A 141 10.42 -0.38 4.93
N ASP A 142 10.24 -1.66 4.61
CA ASP A 142 9.93 -2.19 3.27
C ASP A 142 8.50 -2.73 3.11
N GLY A 143 7.65 -2.58 4.14
CA GLY A 143 6.26 -3.04 4.12
C GLY A 143 5.37 -2.23 3.17
N LEU A 144 4.18 -2.77 2.87
CA LEU A 144 3.23 -2.21 1.91
C LEU A 144 2.82 -0.77 2.21
N PHE A 145 2.79 -0.37 3.49
CA PHE A 145 2.47 0.99 3.93
C PHE A 145 3.67 1.74 4.54
N ALA A 146 4.91 1.27 4.31
CA ALA A 146 6.12 1.93 4.80
C ALA A 146 6.20 3.40 4.34
N ASP A 147 5.85 3.67 3.08
CA ASP A 147 5.89 5.01 2.50
C ASP A 147 4.88 5.99 3.12
N LEU A 148 3.91 5.54 3.92
CA LEU A 148 3.03 6.47 4.66
C LEU A 148 3.81 7.36 5.62
N TYR A 149 4.94 6.89 6.18
CA TYR A 149 5.78 7.71 7.05
C TYR A 149 6.43 8.91 6.34
N ARG A 150 6.51 8.91 5.00
CA ARG A 150 6.98 10.06 4.22
C ARG A 150 6.08 11.27 4.38
N PHE A 151 4.78 11.05 4.63
CA PHE A 151 3.81 12.12 4.90
C PHE A 151 4.02 12.82 6.25
N ALA A 152 4.95 12.37 7.10
CA ALA A 152 5.43 13.12 8.26
C ALA A 152 6.32 14.31 7.86
N ASN A 153 6.92 14.29 6.66
CA ASN A 153 7.66 15.42 6.10
C ASN A 153 6.67 16.42 5.48
N PRO A 154 6.66 17.70 5.92
CA PRO A 154 5.73 18.71 5.40
C PRO A 154 5.85 18.94 3.89
N GLU A 155 7.07 18.95 3.31
CA GLU A 155 7.27 19.16 1.88
C GLU A 155 6.66 17.99 1.08
N PHE A 156 6.86 16.75 1.53
CA PHE A 156 6.26 15.59 0.89
C PHE A 156 4.74 15.61 1.01
N PHE A 157 4.21 15.96 2.19
CA PHE A 157 2.78 16.09 2.43
C PHE A 157 2.15 17.15 1.51
N ASP A 158 2.81 18.30 1.33
CA ASP A 158 2.31 19.40 0.48
C ASP A 158 2.32 19.05 -1.02
N ASP A 159 3.34 18.29 -1.48
CA ASP A 159 3.50 17.93 -2.88
C ASP A 159 2.66 16.72 -3.31
N HIS A 160 2.19 15.89 -2.36
CA HIS A 160 1.47 14.64 -2.63
C HIS A 160 0.07 14.69 -2.01
N GLU A 161 -0.89 15.06 -2.84
CA GLU A 161 -2.24 15.41 -2.36
C GLU A 161 -3.23 14.26 -2.45
N TYR A 162 -3.01 13.25 -3.34
CA TYR A 162 -4.09 12.35 -3.73
C TYR A 162 -3.81 10.88 -3.41
N VAL A 163 -4.89 10.19 -3.04
CA VAL A 163 -5.00 8.73 -3.00
C VAL A 163 -6.07 8.31 -3.98
N TYR A 164 -5.77 7.32 -4.80
CA TYR A 164 -6.71 6.72 -5.74
C TYR A 164 -7.12 5.34 -5.26
N LEU A 165 -8.43 5.10 -5.20
CA LEU A 165 -9.00 3.78 -5.00
C LEU A 165 -9.79 3.38 -6.23
N TYR A 166 -9.36 2.30 -6.86
CA TYR A 166 -10.05 1.70 -7.99
C TYR A 166 -10.98 0.61 -7.47
N LEU A 167 -12.21 0.64 -7.89
CA LEU A 167 -13.23 -0.38 -7.69
C LEU A 167 -13.66 -0.91 -9.06
N ASN A 168 -14.32 -2.05 -9.10
CA ASN A 168 -14.84 -2.55 -10.37
C ASN A 168 -15.86 -1.55 -10.97
N GLY A 169 -15.43 -0.85 -12.04
CA GLY A 169 -16.24 0.15 -12.75
C GLY A 169 -16.30 1.53 -12.07
N ASN A 170 -15.47 1.81 -11.07
CA ASN A 170 -15.44 3.11 -10.40
C ASN A 170 -14.02 3.51 -9.99
N VAL A 171 -13.72 4.80 -10.02
CA VAL A 171 -12.49 5.37 -9.47
C VAL A 171 -12.86 6.44 -8.47
N LEU A 172 -12.36 6.27 -7.25
CA LEU A 172 -12.52 7.21 -6.15
C LEU A 172 -11.21 7.98 -5.98
N THR A 173 -11.29 9.32 -6.03
CA THR A 173 -10.15 10.17 -5.71
C THR A 173 -10.37 10.79 -4.33
N TYR A 174 -9.40 10.58 -3.46
CA TYR A 174 -9.37 11.17 -2.13
C TYR A 174 -8.25 12.20 -2.04
N GLU A 175 -8.50 13.33 -1.38
CA GLU A 175 -7.50 14.34 -1.08
C GLU A 175 -7.02 14.19 0.35
N ILE A 176 -5.70 14.01 0.53
CA ILE A 176 -5.05 13.86 1.83
C ILE A 176 -5.12 15.20 2.55
N PHE A 177 -5.72 15.23 3.74
CA PHE A 177 -5.82 16.46 4.53
C PHE A 177 -5.14 16.39 5.89
N ALA A 178 -4.81 15.18 6.39
CA ALA A 178 -4.10 15.02 7.64
C ALA A 178 -3.13 13.82 7.60
N ALA A 179 -1.97 13.97 8.23
CA ALA A 179 -1.01 12.90 8.46
C ALA A 179 -0.37 13.08 9.85
N TYR A 180 -0.48 12.08 10.72
CA TYR A 180 0.00 12.20 12.10
C TYR A 180 0.19 10.85 12.79
N GLU A 181 0.94 10.86 13.87
CA GLU A 181 1.10 9.73 14.77
C GLU A 181 0.05 9.78 15.89
N ARG A 182 -0.54 8.62 16.20
CA ARG A 182 -1.53 8.46 17.27
C ARG A 182 -1.28 7.17 18.05
N GLU A 183 -1.94 7.03 19.20
CA GLU A 183 -1.97 5.79 19.95
C GLU A 183 -2.48 4.63 19.08
N ASN A 184 -1.85 3.47 19.18
CA ASN A 184 -2.24 2.26 18.46
C ASN A 184 -3.51 1.65 19.04
N THR A 185 -4.65 2.31 18.78
CA THR A 185 -5.98 1.83 19.13
C THR A 185 -6.86 1.76 17.89
N SER A 186 -7.71 0.74 17.79
CA SER A 186 -8.62 0.59 16.66
C SER A 186 -9.56 1.79 16.54
N LEU A 187 -9.53 2.45 15.39
CA LEU A 187 -10.41 3.58 15.08
C LEU A 187 -11.88 3.15 15.08
N ILE A 188 -12.18 2.01 14.48
CA ILE A 188 -13.54 1.48 14.33
C ILE A 188 -14.15 1.11 15.69
N ARG A 189 -13.31 0.69 16.66
CA ARG A 189 -13.76 0.39 18.02
C ARG A 189 -13.80 1.60 18.94
N THR A 190 -13.02 2.64 18.62
CA THR A 190 -12.98 3.89 19.39
C THR A 190 -14.15 4.80 19.04
N TYR A 191 -14.53 4.84 17.75
CA TYR A 191 -15.60 5.72 17.25
C TYR A 191 -16.70 4.89 16.61
N ASP A 192 -17.95 5.16 17.01
CA ASP A 192 -19.11 4.56 16.34
C ASP A 192 -19.49 5.39 15.11
N PHE A 193 -18.90 5.05 13.96
CA PHE A 193 -19.15 5.76 12.70
C PHE A 193 -20.54 5.51 12.09
N THR A 194 -21.36 4.67 12.72
CA THR A 194 -22.76 4.48 12.34
C THR A 194 -23.59 5.75 12.63
N TYR A 195 -23.20 6.48 13.67
CA TYR A 195 -23.89 7.70 14.10
C TYR A 195 -23.07 8.95 13.79
N LEU A 196 -23.77 10.04 13.42
CA LEU A 196 -23.12 11.33 13.18
C LEU A 196 -22.33 11.84 14.39
N SER A 197 -22.74 11.50 15.62
CA SER A 197 -22.01 11.87 16.83
C SER A 197 -20.61 11.26 16.90
N GLY A 198 -20.45 9.99 16.50
CA GLY A 198 -19.16 9.33 16.44
C GLY A 198 -18.26 9.91 15.32
N CYS A 199 -18.86 10.23 14.17
CA CYS A 199 -18.16 10.93 13.08
C CYS A 199 -17.63 12.30 13.53
N ARG A 200 -18.47 13.10 14.20
CA ARG A 200 -18.07 14.40 14.76
C ARG A 200 -16.98 14.27 15.82
N GLN A 201 -17.06 13.25 16.67
CA GLN A 201 -16.04 13.03 17.70
C GLN A 201 -14.67 12.71 17.07
N PHE A 202 -14.63 11.83 16.06
CA PHE A 202 -13.42 11.53 15.32
C PHE A 202 -12.78 12.79 14.72
N LEU A 203 -13.56 13.61 14.01
CA LEU A 203 -13.06 14.85 13.41
C LEU A 203 -12.63 15.86 14.47
N SER A 204 -13.37 15.98 15.58
CA SER A 204 -13.00 16.85 16.70
C SER A 204 -11.67 16.45 17.33
N ASP A 205 -11.44 15.15 17.52
CA ASP A 205 -10.21 14.63 18.08
C ASP A 205 -9.04 14.81 17.10
N LEU A 206 -9.28 14.57 15.80
CA LEU A 206 -8.29 14.81 14.74
C LEU A 206 -7.86 16.29 14.75
N TYR A 207 -8.81 17.22 14.66
CA TYR A 207 -8.51 18.67 14.66
C TYR A 207 -7.97 19.16 16.00
N GLY A 208 -8.29 18.46 17.10
CA GLY A 208 -7.76 18.72 18.43
C GLY A 208 -6.33 18.22 18.64
N THR A 209 -5.89 17.28 17.83
CA THR A 209 -4.54 16.71 17.92
C THR A 209 -3.48 17.78 17.65
N ARG A 210 -2.44 17.82 18.49
CA ARG A 210 -1.29 18.71 18.35
C ARG A 210 -0.03 17.90 18.62
N GLY A 211 0.85 17.86 17.64
CA GLY A 211 2.11 17.13 17.73
C GLY A 211 3.14 17.67 16.76
N MET A 212 4.43 17.42 17.01
CA MET A 212 5.51 17.87 16.12
C MET A 212 5.54 17.13 14.78
N ALA A 213 4.92 15.95 14.72
CA ALA A 213 4.85 15.13 13.51
C ALA A 213 3.44 15.12 12.89
N MET A 214 2.67 16.20 13.12
CA MET A 214 1.35 16.34 12.54
C MET A 214 1.39 17.32 11.37
N ASN A 215 0.93 16.87 10.20
CA ASN A 215 0.62 17.71 9.06
C ASN A 215 -0.90 17.76 8.88
N LEU A 216 -1.45 18.96 8.70
CA LEU A 216 -2.87 19.21 8.49
C LEU A 216 -3.01 20.35 7.48
N ARG A 217 -3.81 20.15 6.44
CA ARG A 217 -4.12 21.21 5.47
C ARG A 217 -5.17 22.16 6.05
N ASP A 218 -4.90 23.45 6.02
CA ASP A 218 -5.80 24.50 6.55
C ASP A 218 -7.14 24.55 5.80
N GLU A 219 -7.15 24.16 4.51
CA GLU A 219 -8.31 24.21 3.64
C GLU A 219 -9.40 23.20 4.03
N TRP A 220 -9.06 22.20 4.84
CA TRP A 220 -9.95 21.09 5.21
C TRP A 220 -10.58 21.20 6.60
N GLU A 221 -10.50 22.34 7.27
CA GLU A 221 -11.28 22.61 8.49
C GLU A 221 -12.81 22.41 8.30
N ASN A 222 -13.27 22.34 7.04
CA ASN A 222 -14.67 22.14 6.67
C ASN A 222 -15.07 20.69 6.45
N VAL A 223 -14.15 19.70 6.53
CA VAL A 223 -14.54 18.29 6.50
C VAL A 223 -15.38 17.99 7.71
N ASN A 224 -16.57 17.50 7.49
CA ASN A 224 -17.58 17.26 8.51
C ASN A 224 -18.20 15.86 8.36
N GLU A 225 -19.09 15.51 9.25
CA GLU A 225 -19.74 14.20 9.36
C GLU A 225 -20.53 13.75 8.14
N TYR A 226 -20.74 14.61 7.15
CA TYR A 226 -21.44 14.27 5.90
C TYR A 226 -20.49 13.90 4.76
N HIS A 227 -19.17 14.07 4.94
CA HIS A 227 -18.17 13.65 3.98
C HIS A 227 -17.87 12.15 4.10
N TYR A 228 -17.12 11.63 3.15
CA TYR A 228 -16.56 10.28 3.17
C TYR A 228 -15.06 10.40 3.27
N VAL A 229 -14.49 9.73 4.24
CA VAL A 229 -13.05 9.75 4.48
C VAL A 229 -12.48 8.33 4.43
N ILE A 230 -11.21 8.23 4.12
CA ILE A 230 -10.42 7.03 4.36
C ILE A 230 -9.33 7.35 5.37
N THR A 231 -8.98 6.37 6.18
CA THR A 231 -7.81 6.43 7.05
C THR A 231 -6.88 5.28 6.71
N LEU A 232 -5.71 5.60 6.20
CA LEU A 232 -4.63 4.64 5.98
C LEU A 232 -3.83 4.54 7.28
N THR A 233 -3.62 3.33 7.78
CA THR A 233 -2.94 3.11 9.06
C THR A 233 -1.84 2.11 8.92
N THR A 234 -0.68 2.44 9.50
CA THR A 234 0.47 1.57 9.59
C THR A 234 1.16 1.69 10.93
N GLN A 235 1.92 0.67 11.28
CA GLN A 235 2.64 0.58 12.54
C GLN A 235 4.04 0.04 12.29
N LYS A 236 5.03 0.63 12.95
CA LYS A 236 6.38 0.07 13.01
C LYS A 236 6.44 -1.04 14.06
N GLU A 237 7.08 -2.14 13.73
CA GLU A 237 7.23 -3.28 14.64
C GLU A 237 7.90 -2.88 15.98
N GLU A 238 8.87 -1.98 15.93
CA GLU A 238 9.62 -1.47 17.08
C GLU A 238 8.81 -0.49 17.96
N ASN A 239 7.67 0.01 17.49
CA ASN A 239 6.80 0.94 18.21
C ASN A 239 5.34 0.48 18.21
N ALA A 240 5.07 -0.58 18.97
CA ALA A 240 3.73 -1.17 19.05
C ALA A 240 2.69 -0.28 19.79
N GLU A 241 3.12 0.78 20.47
CA GLU A 241 2.22 1.68 21.22
C GLU A 241 1.63 2.78 20.34
N SER A 242 2.24 3.08 19.20
CA SER A 242 1.74 4.09 18.26
C SER A 242 1.55 3.55 16.84
N GLN A 243 0.69 4.21 16.09
CA GLN A 243 0.48 4.00 14.67
C GLN A 243 0.56 5.35 13.95
N PHE A 244 1.04 5.31 12.70
CA PHE A 244 1.00 6.46 11.81
C PHE A 244 -0.25 6.38 10.93
N VAL A 245 -0.94 7.49 10.77
CA VAL A 245 -2.16 7.56 9.96
C VAL A 245 -2.08 8.69 8.95
N VAL A 246 -2.62 8.41 7.76
CA VAL A 246 -2.89 9.38 6.71
C VAL A 246 -4.38 9.39 6.45
N VAL A 247 -5.01 10.55 6.57
CA VAL A 247 -6.46 10.72 6.43
C VAL A 247 -6.76 11.54 5.19
N ALA A 248 -7.65 11.01 4.36
CA ALA A 248 -8.04 11.65 3.10
C ALA A 248 -9.55 11.69 2.94
N VAL A 249 -10.06 12.73 2.29
CA VAL A 249 -11.48 12.96 2.04
C VAL A 249 -11.82 12.74 0.58
N LEU A 250 -12.95 12.10 0.31
CA LEU A 250 -13.46 11.84 -1.04
C LEU A 250 -13.79 13.17 -1.74
N ILE A 251 -13.15 13.42 -2.89
CA ILE A 251 -13.40 14.59 -3.73
C ILE A 251 -13.99 14.23 -5.09
N GLN A 252 -13.81 12.99 -5.55
CA GLN A 252 -14.36 12.52 -6.82
C GLN A 252 -14.78 11.05 -6.74
N ASP A 253 -15.95 10.76 -7.27
CA ASP A 253 -16.55 9.44 -7.48
C ASP A 253 -17.01 9.38 -8.93
N THR A 254 -16.29 8.64 -9.79
CA THR A 254 -16.52 8.64 -11.24
C THR A 254 -17.84 7.98 -11.62
N ALA A 255 -18.31 7.01 -10.85
CA ALA A 255 -19.58 6.32 -11.09
C ALA A 255 -20.76 6.92 -10.32
N GLY A 256 -20.51 7.81 -9.34
CA GLY A 256 -21.55 8.41 -8.51
C GLY A 256 -22.29 7.40 -7.62
N THR A 257 -21.58 6.38 -7.15
CA THR A 257 -22.19 5.27 -6.38
C THR A 257 -22.03 5.40 -4.87
N ILE A 258 -21.13 6.30 -4.43
CA ILE A 258 -20.86 6.48 -2.98
C ILE A 258 -22.00 7.26 -2.36
N ASN A 259 -22.77 6.55 -1.53
CA ASN A 259 -23.90 7.13 -0.81
C ASN A 259 -24.16 6.33 0.47
N ARG A 260 -24.59 6.99 1.54
CA ARG A 260 -24.97 6.36 2.80
C ARG A 260 -26.22 6.97 3.40
N VAL A 261 -26.94 6.16 4.14
CA VAL A 261 -28.01 6.66 5.02
C VAL A 261 -27.36 7.13 6.33
N VAL A 262 -27.58 8.38 6.69
CA VAL A 262 -27.04 8.98 7.92
C VAL A 262 -28.05 8.82 9.06
N THR A 263 -27.58 8.39 10.22
CA THR A 263 -28.37 8.30 11.46
C THR A 263 -27.89 9.38 12.44
N GLU A 264 -28.83 10.21 12.94
CA GLU A 264 -28.54 11.23 13.95
C GLU A 264 -28.31 10.65 15.34
#